data_0a0b792d973f1b8bfdbe3feabf922a31
#
_entry.id   0a0b792d973f1b8bfdbe3feabf922a31
#
_cell.length_a   1.000
_cell.length_b   1.000
_cell.length_c   1.000
_cell.angle_alpha   90.00
_cell.angle_beta   90.00
_cell.angle_gamma   90.00
#
_symmetry.space_group_name_H-M   'P 1'
#
loop_
_entity.id
_entity.type
_entity.pdbx_description
1 polymer ?
#
loop_
_entity_poly.entity_id
_entity_poly.type
_entity_poly.pdbx_seq_one_letter_code
_entity_poly.pdbx_strand_id
1 'polypeptide(L)' 'MTKLPAVRPREVIRFLEQNGFVLDHASGSHFIFYHLVSRRRAVVPRHNRDMPKGTLLSLLREAGCTRDDIIEFMAGR' A
#
# COMPACT_ATOMS: atom_id res chain seq x y z
N MET A 1 6.52 18.20 -11.11
CA MET A 1 6.18 17.24 -10.05
C MET A 1 5.37 16.09 -10.63
N THR A 2 5.74 14.89 -10.31
CA THR A 2 5.08 13.71 -10.86
C THR A 2 3.73 13.47 -10.18
N LYS A 3 2.72 13.21 -10.99
CA LYS A 3 1.40 12.90 -10.48
C LYS A 3 1.38 11.53 -9.82
N LEU A 4 0.59 11.40 -8.77
CA LEU A 4 0.35 10.11 -8.14
C LEU A 4 -0.43 9.24 -9.12
N PRO A 5 0.06 8.04 -9.48
CA PRO A 5 -0.64 7.20 -10.46
C PRO A 5 -1.88 6.57 -9.86
N ALA A 6 -2.75 6.07 -10.74
CA ALA A 6 -3.89 5.27 -10.31
C ALA A 6 -3.35 3.91 -9.84
N VAL A 7 -3.71 3.52 -8.63
CA VAL A 7 -3.20 2.29 -8.01
C VAL A 7 -4.37 1.50 -7.45
N ARG A 8 -4.39 0.20 -7.77
CA ARG A 8 -5.40 -0.71 -7.23
C ARG A 8 -4.87 -1.42 -5.99
N PRO A 9 -5.77 -1.90 -5.12
CA PRO A 9 -5.33 -2.60 -3.90
C PRO A 9 -4.33 -3.72 -4.14
N ARG A 10 -4.51 -4.53 -5.18
CA ARG A 10 -3.57 -5.63 -5.43
C ARG A 10 -2.17 -5.13 -5.76
N GLU A 11 -2.06 -3.94 -6.35
CA GLU A 11 -0.76 -3.35 -6.64
C GLU A 11 -0.12 -2.81 -5.38
N VAL A 12 -0.93 -2.23 -4.49
CA VAL A 12 -0.45 -1.81 -3.18
C VAL A 12 0.05 -3.01 -2.38
N ILE A 13 -0.66 -4.13 -2.46
CA ILE A 13 -0.25 -5.34 -1.76
C ILE A 13 1.14 -5.79 -2.24
N ARG A 14 1.37 -5.82 -3.55
CA ARG A 14 2.68 -6.17 -4.09
C ARG A 14 3.76 -5.20 -3.62
N PHE A 15 3.43 -3.92 -3.62
CA PHE A 15 4.34 -2.89 -3.14
C PHE A 15 4.70 -3.12 -1.67
N LEU A 16 3.72 -3.40 -0.83
CA LEU A 16 3.95 -3.65 0.59
C LEU A 16 4.79 -4.91 0.79
N GLU A 17 4.49 -5.97 0.07
CA GLU A 17 5.26 -7.21 0.16
C GLU A 17 6.72 -6.99 -0.22
N GLN A 18 6.94 -6.19 -1.26
CA GLN A 18 8.29 -5.86 -1.71
C GLN A 18 9.05 -5.05 -0.67
N ASN A 19 8.32 -4.32 0.17
CA ASN A 19 8.91 -3.52 1.25
C ASN A 19 8.95 -4.24 2.59
N GLY A 20 8.74 -5.55 2.59
CA GLY A 20 8.92 -6.35 3.79
C GLY A 20 7.67 -6.52 4.64
N PHE A 21 6.51 -6.09 4.15
CA PHE A 21 5.27 -6.32 4.87
C PHE A 21 4.73 -7.71 4.59
N VAL A 22 4.08 -8.29 5.58
CA VAL A 22 3.44 -9.59 5.45
C VAL A 22 1.98 -9.45 5.83
N LEU A 23 1.14 -10.30 5.25
CA LEU A 23 -0.28 -10.30 5.59
C LEU A 23 -0.43 -10.86 7.00
N ASP A 24 -0.99 -10.05 7.89
CA ASP A 24 -1.26 -10.48 9.25
C ASP A 24 -2.60 -11.21 9.32
N HIS A 25 -3.63 -10.56 8.83
CA HIS A 25 -4.94 -11.21 8.77
C HIS A 25 -5.87 -10.42 7.84
N ALA A 26 -6.96 -11.05 7.46
CA ALA A 26 -8.04 -10.40 6.71
C ALA A 26 -9.21 -10.18 7.68
N SER A 27 -9.79 -9.00 7.63
CA SER A 27 -10.90 -8.63 8.49
C SER A 27 -11.97 -7.95 7.66
N GLY A 28 -13.08 -8.64 7.43
CA GLY A 28 -14.17 -8.11 6.63
C GLY A 28 -13.70 -7.73 5.24
N SER A 29 -13.79 -6.45 4.92
CA SER A 29 -13.42 -5.95 3.60
C SER A 29 -12.01 -5.37 3.55
N HIS A 30 -11.15 -5.75 4.51
CA HIS A 30 -9.78 -5.22 4.58
C HIS A 30 -8.77 -6.32 4.78
N PHE A 31 -7.55 -6.11 4.23
CA PHE A 31 -6.38 -6.90 4.55
C PHE A 31 -5.47 -6.08 5.45
N ILE A 32 -5.02 -6.67 6.55
CA ILE A 32 -4.13 -5.99 7.49
C ILE A 32 -2.72 -6.54 7.29
N PHE A 33 -1.81 -5.67 6.88
CA PHE A 33 -0.40 -6.01 6.69
C PHE A 33 0.43 -5.48 7.84
N TYR A 34 1.55 -6.13 8.10
CA TYR A 34 2.40 -5.80 9.21
C TYR A 34 3.86 -5.97 8.82
N HIS A 35 4.71 -5.04 9.27
CA HIS A 35 6.15 -5.10 9.04
C HIS A 35 6.83 -5.50 10.33
N LEU A 36 7.52 -6.64 10.32
CA LEU A 36 8.09 -7.23 11.54
C LEU A 36 9.19 -6.37 12.15
N VAL A 37 9.96 -5.68 11.32
CA VAL A 37 11.08 -4.88 11.80
C VAL A 37 10.62 -3.51 12.28
N SER A 38 9.92 -2.76 11.42
CA SER A 38 9.49 -1.41 11.74
C SER A 38 8.28 -1.36 12.66
N ARG A 39 7.55 -2.47 12.75
CA ARG A 39 6.33 -2.60 13.53
C ARG A 39 5.19 -1.74 13.00
N ARG A 40 5.29 -1.32 11.75
CA ARG A 40 4.25 -0.52 11.12
C ARG A 40 3.17 -1.43 10.55
N ARG A 41 1.99 -0.86 10.43
CA ARG A 41 0.82 -1.57 9.89
C ARG A 41 0.33 -0.85 8.65
N ALA A 42 -0.34 -1.58 7.78
CA ALA A 42 -0.99 -1.00 6.63
C ALA A 42 -2.28 -1.75 6.38
N VAL A 43 -3.38 -1.00 6.22
CA VAL A 43 -4.71 -1.57 5.99
C VAL A 43 -5.07 -1.34 4.55
N VAL A 44 -5.30 -2.42 3.80
CA VAL A 44 -5.60 -2.36 2.37
C VAL A 44 -7.05 -2.79 2.15
N PRO A 45 -7.87 -1.94 1.50
CA PRO A 45 -9.26 -2.33 1.24
C PRO A 45 -9.34 -3.45 0.20
N ARG A 46 -10.36 -4.29 0.34
CA ARG A 46 -10.57 -5.43 -0.56
C ARG A 46 -11.57 -5.04 -1.64
N HIS A 47 -11.07 -4.46 -2.72
CA HIS A 47 -11.87 -4.21 -3.91
C HIS A 47 -10.92 -4.17 -5.10
N ASN A 48 -11.45 -4.09 -6.30
CA ASN A 48 -10.64 -4.09 -7.52
C ASN A 48 -10.74 -2.78 -8.29
N ARG A 49 -11.07 -1.70 -7.60
CA ARG A 49 -11.10 -0.35 -8.16
C ARG A 49 -9.85 0.40 -7.76
N ASP A 50 -9.57 1.49 -8.48
CA ASP A 50 -8.49 2.38 -8.10
C ASP A 50 -8.74 2.92 -6.70
N MET A 51 -7.68 2.99 -5.91
CA MET A 51 -7.78 3.55 -4.57
C MET A 51 -7.93 5.06 -4.63
N PRO A 52 -8.81 5.64 -3.82
CA PRO A 52 -8.85 7.09 -3.70
C PRO A 52 -7.48 7.60 -3.25
N LYS A 53 -7.06 8.74 -3.81
CA LYS A 53 -5.73 9.27 -3.55
C LYS A 53 -5.48 9.54 -2.07
N GLY A 54 -6.48 10.07 -1.37
CA GLY A 54 -6.35 10.31 0.07
C GLY A 54 -6.12 9.02 0.85
N THR A 55 -6.85 7.97 0.48
CA THR A 55 -6.71 6.67 1.13
C THR A 55 -5.32 6.10 0.87
N LEU A 56 -4.84 6.20 -0.37
CA LEU A 56 -3.51 5.72 -0.73
C LEU A 56 -2.43 6.47 0.04
N LEU A 57 -2.52 7.79 0.11
CA LEU A 57 -1.54 8.59 0.83
C LEU A 57 -1.52 8.30 2.33
N SER A 58 -2.70 8.09 2.93
CA SER A 58 -2.78 7.72 4.34
C SER A 58 -2.13 6.37 4.59
N LEU A 59 -2.39 5.41 3.70
CA LEU A 59 -1.81 4.08 3.81
C LEU A 59 -0.28 4.14 3.72
N LEU A 60 0.24 4.91 2.77
CA LEU A 60 1.69 5.06 2.61
C LEU A 60 2.31 5.67 3.86
N ARG A 61 1.67 6.68 4.42
CA ARG A 61 2.17 7.33 5.63
C ARG A 61 2.23 6.34 6.79
N GLU A 62 1.19 5.55 6.98
CA GLU A 62 1.18 4.56 8.05
C GLU A 62 2.24 3.49 7.84
N ALA A 63 2.47 3.11 6.59
CA ALA A 63 3.49 2.12 6.25
C ALA A 63 4.91 2.68 6.35
N GLY A 64 5.06 3.99 6.51
CA GLY A 64 6.38 4.62 6.55
C GLY A 64 6.98 4.77 5.17
N CYS A 65 6.15 4.77 4.14
CA CYS A 65 6.60 4.91 2.77
C CYS A 65 6.23 6.27 2.23
N THR A 66 6.93 6.70 1.19
CA THR A 66 6.70 7.99 0.59
C THR A 66 5.90 7.85 -0.69
N ARG A 67 5.36 8.98 -1.12
CA ARG A 67 4.72 9.10 -2.40
C ARG A 67 5.66 8.68 -3.54
N ASP A 68 6.92 9.07 -3.47
CA ASP A 68 7.91 8.72 -4.48
C ASP A 68 8.16 7.22 -4.53
N ASP A 69 8.08 6.54 -3.39
CA ASP A 69 8.27 5.10 -3.34
C ASP A 69 7.25 4.37 -4.20
N ILE A 70 5.97 4.74 -4.09
CA ILE A 70 4.93 4.07 -4.88
C ILE A 70 5.01 4.48 -6.35
N ILE A 71 5.39 5.71 -6.63
CA ILE A 71 5.56 6.17 -8.01
C ILE A 71 6.64 5.36 -8.70
N GLU A 72 7.78 5.17 -8.05
CA GLU A 72 8.88 4.36 -8.57
C GLU A 72 8.46 2.92 -8.79
N PHE A 73 7.75 2.36 -7.82
CA PHE A 73 7.27 0.99 -7.93
C PHE A 73 6.36 0.82 -9.16
N MET A 74 5.43 1.73 -9.34
CA MET A 74 4.48 1.66 -10.45
C MET A 74 5.17 1.85 -11.80
N ALA A 75 6.22 2.66 -11.84
CA ALA A 75 6.96 2.90 -13.07
C ALA A 75 7.81 1.69 -13.47
N GLY A 76 8.27 0.91 -12.51
CA GLY A 76 9.16 -0.22 -12.75
C GLY A 76 8.49 -1.55 -12.99
N ARG A 77 7.16 -1.60 -12.94
CA ARG A 77 6.43 -2.87 -13.08
C ARG A 77 6.07 -3.20 -14.52
#